data_d8406585048c3e7063353af06b6a4b60
#
_entry.id   d8406585048c3e7063353af06b6a4b60
#
_cell.length_a   1.000
_cell.length_b   1.000
_cell.length_c   1.000
_cell.angle_alpha   90.00
_cell.angle_beta   90.00
_cell.angle_gamma   90.00
#
_symmetry.space_group_name_H-M   'P 1'
#
loop_
_entity.id
_entity.type
_entity.pdbx_description
1 polymer ?
#
loop_
_entity_poly.entity_id
_entity_poly.type
_entity_poly.pdbx_seq_one_letter_code
_entity_poly.pdbx_strand_id
1 'polypeptide(L)'
;SMMSETRTNRCETFPIIFPEFMQNIPVIGKILFCQPISTWIAFVLPIFAAYFMYKTRWGLNVRAVGDNPKAAATAGLDVIKIKYQTVILSGIFAALGGCALTLAEVGYFSAGGMANGRGFIVMAACVVGGWDPIRTSLVCLAFGAADAAQIRIQTLSNFPYQFLQMFPYVVTVIALAIMVKRSRVPKTWGAAYDPKDV
;
A
#
# COMPACT_ATOMS: atom_id res chain seq x y z
N SER A 1 17.83 34.78 13.22
CA SER A 1 18.62 33.60 13.53
C SER A 1 17.82 32.63 14.40
N MET A 2 16.67 32.14 13.89
CA MET A 2 15.83 31.11 14.52
C MET A 2 15.53 30.02 13.50
N MET A 3 16.55 29.44 12.89
CA MET A 3 16.46 28.34 11.94
C MET A 3 17.56 27.33 12.20
N SER A 4 17.51 26.66 13.31
CA SER A 4 18.39 25.50 13.49
C SER A 4 18.10 24.82 14.81
N GLU A 5 17.04 24.04 14.85
CA GLU A 5 16.96 22.85 15.71
C GLU A 5 15.79 21.98 15.26
N THR A 6 15.77 21.60 13.99
CA THR A 6 15.14 20.33 13.64
C THR A 6 16.04 19.24 14.23
N ARG A 7 15.80 18.89 15.48
CA ARG A 7 16.35 17.66 16.05
C ARG A 7 15.83 16.51 15.20
N THR A 8 16.65 16.08 14.26
CA THR A 8 16.51 14.79 13.60
C THR A 8 16.76 13.72 14.67
N ASN A 9 15.72 13.40 15.44
CA ASN A 9 15.74 12.20 16.24
C ASN A 9 15.81 11.04 15.27
N ARG A 10 17.01 10.53 15.03
CA ARG A 10 17.21 9.28 14.29
C ARG A 10 16.59 8.18 15.12
N CYS A 11 15.49 7.60 14.62
CA CYS A 11 14.96 6.38 15.18
C CYS A 11 15.93 5.24 14.83
N GLU A 12 16.20 4.37 15.79
CA GLU A 12 16.95 3.14 15.51
C GLU A 12 16.17 2.35 14.47
N THR A 13 16.82 2.06 13.34
CA THR A 13 16.26 1.24 12.26
C THR A 13 16.02 -0.17 12.79
N PHE A 14 14.94 -0.82 12.38
CA PHE A 14 14.65 -2.20 12.78
C PHE A 14 15.87 -3.10 12.56
N PRO A 15 16.26 -3.92 13.57
CA PRO A 15 17.37 -4.85 13.42
C PRO A 15 17.06 -5.90 12.35
N ILE A 16 18.08 -6.28 11.58
CA ILE A 16 18.03 -7.39 10.64
C ILE A 16 18.01 -8.68 11.47
N ILE A 17 16.91 -9.43 11.43
CA ILE A 17 16.66 -10.57 12.35
C ILE A 17 17.35 -11.86 11.91
N PHE A 18 17.80 -11.95 10.66
CA PHE A 18 18.34 -13.20 10.15
C PHE A 18 19.86 -13.37 10.42
N PRO A 19 20.31 -14.58 10.87
CA PRO A 19 21.71 -14.84 11.16
C PRO A 19 22.59 -14.73 9.90
N GLU A 20 23.83 -14.30 10.09
CA GLU A 20 24.82 -14.03 9.04
C GLU A 20 25.03 -15.22 8.08
N PHE A 21 24.75 -16.43 8.53
CA PHE A 21 24.86 -17.65 7.72
C PHE A 21 23.91 -17.67 6.50
N MET A 22 22.70 -17.12 6.63
CA MET A 22 21.72 -17.06 5.53
C MET A 22 21.98 -15.89 4.56
N GLN A 23 22.80 -14.92 4.95
CA GLN A 23 23.19 -13.78 4.12
C GLN A 23 24.24 -14.16 3.06
N ASN A 24 24.91 -15.29 3.24
CA ASN A 24 26.04 -15.73 2.41
C ASN A 24 25.65 -16.47 1.13
N ILE A 25 24.33 -16.64 0.87
CA ILE A 25 23.84 -17.22 -0.38
C ILE A 25 24.01 -16.18 -1.50
N PRO A 26 24.78 -16.47 -2.58
CA PRO A 26 25.04 -15.51 -3.63
C PRO A 26 23.74 -15.05 -4.30
N VAL A 27 23.53 -13.74 -4.42
CA VAL A 27 22.42 -13.01 -5.06
C VAL A 27 21.10 -13.10 -4.32
N ILE A 28 20.56 -14.27 -4.00
CA ILE A 28 19.22 -14.44 -3.39
C ILE A 28 19.24 -14.12 -1.88
N GLY A 29 20.32 -14.45 -1.18
CA GLY A 29 20.46 -14.20 0.26
C GLY A 29 20.44 -12.71 0.60
N LYS A 30 21.21 -11.91 -0.13
CA LYS A 30 21.27 -10.44 0.10
C LYS A 30 19.97 -9.71 -0.26
N ILE A 31 19.26 -10.17 -1.29
CA ILE A 31 18.03 -9.51 -1.76
C ILE A 31 16.84 -9.84 -0.84
N LEU A 32 16.73 -11.09 -0.36
CA LEU A 32 15.59 -11.55 0.42
C LEU A 32 15.81 -11.42 1.94
N PHE A 33 17.01 -11.76 2.46
CA PHE A 33 17.23 -11.87 3.90
C PHE A 33 17.85 -10.62 4.56
N CYS A 34 18.49 -9.73 3.80
CA CYS A 34 18.98 -8.44 4.32
C CYS A 34 17.90 -7.34 4.36
N GLN A 35 16.65 -7.70 4.51
CA GLN A 35 15.54 -6.76 4.55
C GLN A 35 15.02 -6.53 5.99
N PRO A 36 14.55 -5.33 6.32
CA PRO A 36 13.93 -5.07 7.60
C PRO A 36 12.65 -5.93 7.77
N ILE A 37 12.28 -6.20 9.01
CA ILE A 37 11.10 -7.03 9.34
C ILE A 37 9.81 -6.53 8.68
N SER A 38 9.69 -5.21 8.47
CA SER A 38 8.56 -4.58 7.80
C SER A 38 8.32 -5.10 6.38
N THR A 39 9.39 -5.45 5.65
CA THR A 39 9.30 -6.02 4.30
C THR A 39 8.65 -7.41 4.31
N TRP A 40 8.99 -8.24 5.28
CA TRP A 40 8.38 -9.56 5.44
C TRP A 40 6.89 -9.47 5.80
N ILE A 41 6.55 -8.54 6.67
CA ILE A 41 5.15 -8.24 7.00
C ILE A 41 4.41 -7.81 5.73
N ALA A 42 5.01 -6.97 4.89
CA ALA A 42 4.40 -6.50 3.64
C ALA A 42 4.15 -7.63 2.63
N PHE A 43 4.96 -8.70 2.61
CA PHE A 43 4.71 -9.86 1.76
C PHE A 43 3.63 -10.80 2.30
N VAL A 44 3.60 -11.02 3.61
CA VAL A 44 2.63 -11.93 4.24
C VAL A 44 1.23 -11.32 4.32
N LEU A 45 1.14 -10.01 4.56
CA LEU A 45 -0.11 -9.29 4.81
C LEU A 45 -1.11 -9.37 3.65
N PRO A 46 -0.76 -9.23 2.36
CA PRO A 46 -1.70 -9.38 1.25
C PRO A 46 -2.26 -10.80 1.13
N ILE A 47 -1.45 -11.82 1.42
CA ILE A 47 -1.88 -13.22 1.39
C ILE A 47 -2.90 -13.46 2.52
N PHE A 48 -2.59 -12.96 3.71
CA PHE A 48 -3.50 -13.03 4.85
C PHE A 48 -4.80 -12.25 4.59
N ALA A 49 -4.72 -11.05 4.03
CA ALA A 49 -5.87 -10.24 3.65
C ALA A 49 -6.74 -10.94 2.60
N ALA A 50 -6.14 -11.54 1.59
CA ALA A 50 -6.86 -12.31 0.59
C ALA A 50 -7.57 -13.52 1.20
N TYR A 51 -6.87 -14.30 2.03
CA TYR A 51 -7.49 -15.42 2.74
C TYR A 51 -8.68 -14.95 3.59
N PHE A 52 -8.51 -13.88 4.35
CA PHE A 52 -9.53 -13.33 5.21
C PHE A 52 -10.75 -12.82 4.42
N MET A 53 -10.52 -12.12 3.29
CA MET A 53 -11.58 -11.59 2.41
C MET A 53 -12.35 -12.68 1.65
N TYR A 54 -11.66 -13.77 1.25
CA TYR A 54 -12.32 -14.79 0.38
C TYR A 54 -12.79 -16.03 1.13
N LYS A 55 -12.20 -16.33 2.30
CA LYS A 55 -12.48 -17.58 3.02
C LYS A 55 -13.26 -17.38 4.32
N THR A 56 -13.50 -16.14 4.78
CA THR A 56 -14.23 -15.88 6.02
C THR A 56 -15.65 -15.34 5.76
N ARG A 57 -16.55 -15.58 6.73
CA ARG A 57 -17.92 -15.00 6.71
C ARG A 57 -17.89 -13.48 6.77
N TRP A 58 -16.94 -12.92 7.51
CA TRP A 58 -16.77 -11.47 7.60
C TRP A 58 -16.39 -10.85 6.26
N GLY A 59 -15.42 -11.45 5.54
CA GLY A 59 -15.04 -11.01 4.20
C GLY A 59 -16.19 -11.11 3.19
N LEU A 60 -17.03 -12.13 3.29
CA LEU A 60 -18.25 -12.24 2.46
C LEU A 60 -19.20 -11.08 2.74
N ASN A 61 -19.47 -10.79 4.01
CA ASN A 61 -20.35 -9.68 4.41
C ASN A 61 -19.81 -8.32 3.96
N VAL A 62 -18.51 -8.08 4.08
CA VAL A 62 -17.86 -6.84 3.61
C VAL A 62 -18.06 -6.67 2.11
N ARG A 63 -17.85 -7.73 1.32
CA ARG A 63 -18.05 -7.69 -0.14
C ARG A 63 -19.51 -7.46 -0.51
N ALA A 64 -20.45 -8.15 0.16
CA ALA A 64 -21.88 -7.97 -0.06
C ALA A 64 -22.32 -6.52 0.20
N VAL A 65 -21.85 -5.91 1.30
CA VAL A 65 -22.11 -4.50 1.63
C VAL A 65 -21.44 -3.56 0.62
N GLY A 66 -20.25 -3.90 0.10
CA GLY A 66 -19.57 -3.12 -0.92
C GLY A 66 -20.26 -3.13 -2.28
N ASP A 67 -20.84 -4.26 -2.67
CA ASP A 67 -21.53 -4.40 -3.96
C ASP A 67 -22.94 -3.78 -3.94
N ASN A 68 -23.73 -4.07 -2.91
CA ASN A 68 -25.10 -3.54 -2.77
C ASN A 68 -25.50 -3.44 -1.29
N PRO A 69 -25.32 -2.28 -0.64
CA PRO A 69 -25.64 -2.10 0.77
C PRO A 69 -27.15 -2.23 1.06
N LYS A 70 -28.02 -1.85 0.12
CA LYS A 70 -29.47 -1.99 0.29
C LYS A 70 -29.89 -3.45 0.34
N ALA A 71 -29.40 -4.28 -0.60
CA ALA A 71 -29.65 -5.71 -0.60
C ALA A 71 -29.02 -6.41 0.63
N ALA A 72 -27.89 -5.96 1.10
CA ALA A 72 -27.26 -6.49 2.31
C ALA A 72 -28.11 -6.17 3.57
N ALA A 73 -28.68 -4.97 3.64
CA ALA A 73 -29.57 -4.58 4.73
C ALA A 73 -30.87 -5.39 4.74
N THR A 74 -31.50 -5.62 3.59
CA THR A 74 -32.70 -6.48 3.48
C THR A 74 -32.41 -7.95 3.82
N ALA A 75 -31.17 -8.40 3.63
CA ALA A 75 -30.71 -9.72 4.08
C ALA A 75 -30.39 -9.80 5.59
N GLY A 76 -30.65 -8.73 6.35
CA GLY A 76 -30.45 -8.68 7.81
C GLY A 76 -29.02 -8.36 8.25
N LEU A 77 -28.15 -7.87 7.35
CA LEU A 77 -26.80 -7.45 7.71
C LEU A 77 -26.80 -6.00 8.25
N ASP A 78 -26.11 -5.79 9.36
CA ASP A 78 -25.88 -4.44 9.89
C ASP A 78 -24.80 -3.72 9.07
N VAL A 79 -25.24 -2.99 8.04
CA VAL A 79 -24.39 -2.29 7.08
C VAL A 79 -23.52 -1.24 7.78
N ILE A 80 -24.07 -0.51 8.75
CA ILE A 80 -23.36 0.55 9.47
C ILE A 80 -22.19 -0.04 10.26
N LYS A 81 -22.44 -1.10 11.02
CA LYS A 81 -21.42 -1.77 11.82
C LYS A 81 -20.29 -2.32 10.95
N ILE A 82 -20.62 -2.93 9.81
CA ILE A 82 -19.61 -3.47 8.88
C ILE A 82 -18.77 -2.33 8.28
N LYS A 83 -19.38 -1.21 7.90
CA LYS A 83 -18.65 -0.03 7.41
C LYS A 83 -17.69 0.54 8.45
N TYR A 84 -18.12 0.68 9.70
CA TYR A 84 -17.23 1.14 10.78
C TYR A 84 -16.05 0.18 10.99
N GLN A 85 -16.30 -1.11 11.02
CA GLN A 85 -15.23 -2.11 11.17
C GLN A 85 -14.21 -2.03 10.04
N THR A 86 -14.65 -1.87 8.78
CA THR A 86 -13.75 -1.77 7.64
C THR A 86 -12.93 -0.48 7.65
N VAL A 87 -13.51 0.64 8.08
CA VAL A 87 -12.79 1.91 8.22
C VAL A 87 -11.73 1.83 9.31
N ILE A 88 -12.05 1.24 10.47
CA ILE A 88 -11.08 1.02 11.55
C ILE A 88 -9.93 0.14 11.06
N LEU A 89 -10.23 -0.95 10.36
CA LEU A 89 -9.21 -1.85 9.82
C LEU A 89 -8.32 -1.14 8.78
N SER A 90 -8.91 -0.31 7.92
CA SER A 90 -8.17 0.53 6.98
C SER A 90 -7.20 1.48 7.69
N GLY A 91 -7.64 2.10 8.80
CA GLY A 91 -6.79 2.95 9.64
C GLY A 91 -5.60 2.21 10.22
N ILE A 92 -5.80 0.97 10.69
CA ILE A 92 -4.72 0.12 11.21
C ILE A 92 -3.68 -0.17 10.12
N PHE A 93 -4.11 -0.54 8.91
CA PHE A 93 -3.20 -0.80 7.80
C PHE A 93 -2.45 0.47 7.34
N ALA A 94 -3.12 1.62 7.34
CA ALA A 94 -2.49 2.90 7.04
C ALA A 94 -1.41 3.26 8.07
N ALA A 95 -1.68 3.02 9.36
CA ALA A 95 -0.71 3.23 10.43
C ALA A 95 0.51 2.31 10.29
N LEU A 96 0.31 1.02 9.97
CA LEU A 96 1.40 0.08 9.71
C LEU A 96 2.26 0.53 8.51
N GLY A 97 1.64 1.04 7.44
CA GLY A 97 2.36 1.60 6.30
C GLY A 97 3.18 2.85 6.67
N GLY A 98 2.62 3.73 7.49
CA GLY A 98 3.32 4.91 8.02
C GLY A 98 4.51 4.54 8.91
N CYS A 99 4.33 3.56 9.79
CA CYS A 99 5.42 3.03 10.64
C CYS A 99 6.55 2.41 9.78
N ALA A 100 6.20 1.64 8.75
CA ALA A 100 7.19 1.06 7.85
C ALA A 100 7.99 2.15 7.11
N LEU A 101 7.33 3.20 6.65
CA LEU A 101 7.99 4.32 5.98
C LEU A 101 8.97 5.06 6.91
N THR A 102 8.54 5.36 8.14
CA THR A 102 9.36 6.12 9.10
C THR A 102 10.53 5.32 9.63
N LEU A 103 10.34 4.04 9.97
CA LEU A 103 11.32 3.22 10.66
C LEU A 103 12.21 2.41 9.72
N ALA A 104 11.71 2.01 8.54
CA ALA A 104 12.49 1.18 7.63
C ALA A 104 13.16 1.96 6.50
N GLU A 105 12.52 3.01 5.96
CA GLU A 105 13.08 3.72 4.81
C GLU A 105 13.83 5.01 5.18
N VAL A 106 13.24 5.84 6.02
CA VAL A 106 13.75 7.21 6.21
C VAL A 106 14.57 7.36 7.49
N GLY A 107 14.26 6.60 8.54
CA GLY A 107 14.95 6.63 9.83
C GLY A 107 14.80 7.96 10.60
N TYR A 108 13.95 8.89 10.12
CA TYR A 108 13.60 10.12 10.81
C TYR A 108 12.16 10.54 10.47
N PHE A 109 11.54 11.33 11.32
CA PHE A 109 10.22 11.89 11.06
C PHE A 109 10.34 13.31 10.54
N SER A 110 9.76 13.59 9.37
CA SER A 110 9.64 14.94 8.82
C SER A 110 8.17 15.30 8.60
N ALA A 111 7.72 16.36 9.25
CA ALA A 111 6.33 16.86 9.10
C ALA A 111 6.04 17.42 7.68
N GLY A 112 7.07 17.66 6.87
CA GLY A 112 6.99 18.30 5.57
C GLY A 112 6.61 17.41 4.39
N GLY A 113 5.99 16.24 4.61
CA GLY A 113 5.48 15.43 3.50
C GLY A 113 6.29 14.18 3.15
N MET A 114 6.65 13.37 4.15
CA MET A 114 7.36 12.09 3.95
C MET A 114 6.68 11.15 2.96
N ALA A 115 5.36 11.19 2.89
CA ALA A 115 4.60 10.34 1.98
C ALA A 115 4.77 10.73 0.50
N ASN A 116 5.17 11.98 0.21
CA ASN A 116 5.53 12.51 -1.12
C ASN A 116 4.62 12.00 -2.27
N GLY A 117 3.30 11.97 -2.04
CA GLY A 117 2.33 11.50 -3.03
C GLY A 117 2.20 9.98 -3.19
N ARG A 118 2.93 9.16 -2.44
CA ARG A 118 2.86 7.68 -2.52
C ARG A 118 1.45 7.14 -2.31
N GLY A 119 0.60 7.82 -1.53
CA GLY A 119 -0.81 7.45 -1.36
C GLY A 119 -1.60 7.45 -2.66
N PHE A 120 -1.36 8.41 -3.55
CA PHE A 120 -2.01 8.45 -4.87
C PHE A 120 -1.55 7.31 -5.78
N ILE A 121 -0.26 6.94 -5.72
CA ILE A 121 0.28 5.78 -6.45
C ILE A 121 -0.39 4.49 -5.98
N VAL A 122 -0.56 4.31 -4.66
CA VAL A 122 -1.26 3.14 -4.10
C VAL A 122 -2.73 3.11 -4.50
N MET A 123 -3.42 4.26 -4.52
CA MET A 123 -4.81 4.36 -4.99
C MET A 123 -4.92 3.94 -6.47
N ALA A 124 -4.00 4.40 -7.31
CA ALA A 124 -3.91 3.95 -8.70
C ALA A 124 -3.63 2.44 -8.81
N ALA A 125 -2.74 1.90 -7.97
CA ALA A 125 -2.47 0.47 -7.90
C ALA A 125 -3.70 -0.35 -7.51
N CYS A 126 -4.56 0.14 -6.61
CA CYS A 126 -5.83 -0.51 -6.26
C CYS A 126 -6.78 -0.59 -7.46
N VAL A 127 -6.89 0.49 -8.24
CA VAL A 127 -7.74 0.53 -9.45
C VAL A 127 -7.20 -0.42 -10.51
N VAL A 128 -5.88 -0.42 -10.76
CA VAL A 128 -5.20 -1.30 -11.72
C VAL A 128 -5.31 -2.76 -11.26
N GLY A 129 -5.17 -3.05 -9.97
CA GLY A 129 -5.32 -4.38 -9.38
C GLY A 129 -6.76 -4.90 -9.34
N GLY A 130 -7.74 -4.05 -9.71
CA GLY A 130 -9.16 -4.42 -9.75
C GLY A 130 -9.74 -4.70 -8.36
N TRP A 131 -9.25 -4.02 -7.32
CA TRP A 131 -9.68 -4.14 -5.91
C TRP A 131 -9.44 -5.53 -5.28
N ASP A 132 -8.57 -6.33 -5.91
CA ASP A 132 -8.15 -7.63 -5.40
C ASP A 132 -6.84 -7.49 -4.61
N PRO A 133 -6.73 -7.98 -3.36
CA PRO A 133 -5.54 -7.80 -2.53
C PRO A 133 -4.25 -8.35 -3.17
N ILE A 134 -4.32 -9.52 -3.80
CA ILE A 134 -3.15 -10.15 -4.42
C ILE A 134 -2.73 -9.40 -5.68
N ARG A 135 -3.67 -9.06 -6.55
CA ARG A 135 -3.36 -8.32 -7.77
C ARG A 135 -2.84 -6.92 -7.46
N THR A 136 -3.45 -6.24 -6.49
CA THR A 136 -2.99 -4.93 -6.03
C THR A 136 -1.56 -5.00 -5.47
N SER A 137 -1.23 -6.03 -4.69
CA SER A 137 0.13 -6.19 -4.17
C SER A 137 1.17 -6.42 -5.27
N LEU A 138 0.82 -7.20 -6.31
CA LEU A 138 1.69 -7.38 -7.48
C LEU A 138 1.91 -6.06 -8.25
N VAL A 139 0.87 -5.26 -8.41
CA VAL A 139 0.98 -3.93 -9.04
C VAL A 139 1.85 -3.00 -8.18
N CYS A 140 1.69 -3.01 -6.86
CA CYS A 140 2.54 -2.25 -5.94
C CYS A 140 4.00 -2.68 -6.04
N LEU A 141 4.28 -3.98 -6.17
CA LEU A 141 5.64 -4.48 -6.41
C LEU A 141 6.22 -3.98 -7.74
N ALA A 142 5.42 -3.96 -8.80
CA ALA A 142 5.86 -3.43 -10.10
C ALA A 142 6.17 -1.92 -10.03
N PHE A 143 5.34 -1.13 -9.32
CA PHE A 143 5.61 0.29 -9.13
C PHE A 143 6.82 0.53 -8.22
N GLY A 144 7.00 -0.27 -7.16
CA GLY A 144 8.19 -0.21 -6.32
C GLY A 144 9.48 -0.57 -7.09
N ALA A 145 9.40 -1.54 -8.00
CA ALA A 145 10.52 -1.87 -8.89
C ALA A 145 10.85 -0.73 -9.86
N ALA A 146 9.83 -0.04 -10.39
CA ALA A 146 10.02 1.14 -11.24
C ALA A 146 10.66 2.30 -10.45
N ASP A 147 10.23 2.53 -9.20
CA ASP A 147 10.81 3.55 -8.31
C ASP A 147 12.28 3.21 -7.98
N ALA A 148 12.58 1.97 -7.65
CA ALA A 148 13.95 1.50 -7.42
C ALA A 148 14.85 1.65 -8.66
N ALA A 149 14.31 1.33 -9.85
CA ALA A 149 15.03 1.52 -11.11
C ALA A 149 15.34 3.00 -11.37
N GLN A 150 14.38 3.88 -11.12
CA GLN A 150 14.58 5.34 -11.20
C GLN A 150 15.76 5.80 -10.33
N ILE A 151 15.78 5.40 -9.05
CA ILE A 151 16.85 5.76 -8.13
C ILE A 151 18.22 5.27 -8.63
N ARG A 152 18.28 4.06 -9.17
CA ARG A 152 19.51 3.50 -9.75
C ARG A 152 19.97 4.27 -10.97
N ILE A 153 19.05 4.65 -11.88
CA ILE A 153 19.39 5.43 -13.06
C ILE A 153 19.88 6.83 -12.67
N GLN A 154 19.30 7.44 -11.64
CA GLN A 154 19.76 8.74 -11.12
C GLN A 154 21.21 8.69 -10.65
N THR A 155 21.64 7.59 -10.02
CA THR A 155 23.03 7.47 -9.54
C THR A 155 24.05 7.21 -10.65
N LEU A 156 23.59 6.71 -11.81
CA LEU A 156 24.46 6.32 -12.92
C LEU A 156 24.51 7.36 -14.05
N SER A 157 23.54 8.27 -14.12
CA SER A 157 23.42 9.23 -15.23
C SER A 157 23.35 10.67 -14.72
N ASN A 158 24.01 11.59 -15.49
CA ASN A 158 23.96 13.03 -15.23
C ASN A 158 22.68 13.72 -15.73
N PHE A 159 21.58 12.97 -15.92
CA PHE A 159 20.31 13.54 -16.34
C PHE A 159 19.69 14.39 -15.22
N PRO A 160 19.02 15.51 -15.54
CA PRO A 160 18.32 16.32 -14.55
C PRO A 160 17.33 15.45 -13.77
N TYR A 161 17.44 15.45 -12.44
CA TYR A 161 16.71 14.54 -11.56
C TYR A 161 15.18 14.70 -11.70
N GLN A 162 14.71 15.88 -12.11
CA GLN A 162 13.28 16.18 -12.30
C GLN A 162 12.61 15.31 -13.35
N PHE A 163 13.30 15.01 -14.46
CA PHE A 163 12.76 14.14 -15.51
C PHE A 163 12.65 12.70 -15.07
N LEU A 164 13.63 12.23 -14.31
CA LEU A 164 13.63 10.87 -13.78
C LEU A 164 12.54 10.68 -12.72
N GLN A 165 12.25 11.71 -11.94
CA GLN A 165 11.17 11.69 -10.95
C GLN A 165 9.77 11.55 -11.58
N MET A 166 9.59 11.91 -12.84
CA MET A 166 8.32 11.73 -13.57
C MET A 166 8.09 10.27 -13.99
N PHE A 167 9.13 9.44 -14.06
CA PHE A 167 9.06 8.09 -14.61
C PHE A 167 8.01 7.18 -13.93
N PRO A 168 7.94 7.04 -12.59
CA PRO A 168 6.92 6.21 -11.95
C PRO A 168 5.50 6.75 -12.18
N TYR A 169 5.31 8.07 -12.28
CA TYR A 169 4.00 8.65 -12.57
C TYR A 169 3.56 8.36 -14.00
N VAL A 170 4.46 8.44 -14.97
CA VAL A 170 4.18 8.08 -16.37
C VAL A 170 3.80 6.60 -16.49
N VAL A 171 4.54 5.72 -15.82
CA VAL A 171 4.22 4.28 -15.76
C VAL A 171 2.84 4.05 -15.15
N THR A 172 2.50 4.78 -14.09
CA THR A 172 1.20 4.70 -13.43
C THR A 172 0.06 5.13 -14.37
N VAL A 173 0.24 6.25 -15.08
CA VAL A 173 -0.77 6.76 -16.04
C VAL A 173 -0.98 5.78 -17.19
N ILE A 174 0.09 5.22 -17.73
CA ILE A 174 0.02 4.21 -18.79
C ILE A 174 -0.69 2.95 -18.29
N ALA A 175 -0.33 2.45 -17.11
CA ALA A 175 -0.96 1.30 -16.50
C ALA A 175 -2.47 1.53 -16.29
N LEU A 176 -2.86 2.71 -15.78
CA LEU A 176 -4.26 3.10 -15.64
C LEU A 176 -4.97 3.15 -16.98
N ALA A 177 -4.40 3.78 -18.00
CA ALA A 177 -5.01 3.91 -19.32
C ALA A 177 -5.31 2.53 -19.97
N ILE A 178 -4.41 1.56 -19.76
CA ILE A 178 -4.57 0.21 -20.31
C ILE A 178 -5.60 -0.60 -19.50
N MET A 179 -5.59 -0.49 -18.16
CA MET A 179 -6.34 -1.41 -17.29
C MET A 179 -7.68 -0.87 -16.80
N VAL A 180 -7.96 0.44 -16.89
CA VAL A 180 -9.25 1.05 -16.48
C VAL A 180 -10.45 0.37 -17.16
N LYS A 181 -10.34 0.00 -18.42
CA LYS A 181 -11.42 -0.73 -19.14
C LYS A 181 -11.75 -2.09 -18.55
N ARG A 182 -10.86 -2.69 -17.75
CA ARG A 182 -10.98 -4.03 -17.17
C ARG A 182 -11.25 -4.03 -15.67
N SER A 183 -11.12 -2.86 -15.03
CA SER A 183 -11.33 -2.70 -13.59
C SER A 183 -12.82 -2.62 -13.27
N ARG A 184 -13.30 -3.52 -12.41
CA ARG A 184 -14.66 -3.46 -11.86
C ARG A 184 -14.63 -2.67 -10.56
N VAL A 185 -14.90 -1.38 -10.67
CA VAL A 185 -15.07 -0.51 -9.50
C VAL A 185 -16.32 -0.94 -8.74
N PRO A 186 -16.29 -1.03 -7.39
CA PRO A 186 -17.47 -1.30 -6.59
C PRO A 186 -18.57 -0.28 -6.90
N LYS A 187 -19.82 -0.76 -7.12
CA LYS A 187 -20.94 0.07 -7.60
C LYS A 187 -21.29 1.23 -6.66
N THR A 188 -21.02 1.06 -5.37
CA THR A 188 -21.33 2.05 -4.32
C THR A 188 -20.14 2.89 -3.89
N TRP A 189 -19.05 2.89 -4.68
CA TRP A 189 -17.86 3.67 -4.37
C TRP A 189 -18.18 5.17 -4.33
N GLY A 190 -17.90 5.81 -3.17
CA GLY A 190 -18.20 7.23 -2.95
C GLY A 190 -19.67 7.56 -2.66
N ALA A 191 -20.59 6.59 -2.69
CA ALA A 191 -21.97 6.81 -2.36
C ALA A 191 -22.18 6.83 -0.83
N ALA A 192 -22.89 7.85 -0.35
CA ALA A 192 -23.37 7.88 1.02
C ALA A 192 -24.47 6.82 1.20
N TYR A 193 -24.43 6.11 2.32
CA TYR A 193 -25.48 5.17 2.71
C TYR A 193 -26.43 5.84 3.67
N ASP A 194 -27.70 5.99 3.28
CA ASP A 194 -28.77 6.44 4.17
C ASP A 194 -29.59 5.22 4.62
N PRO A 195 -29.69 4.93 5.94
CA PRO A 195 -30.49 3.85 6.46
C PRO A 195 -31.99 3.99 6.20
N LYS A 196 -32.46 5.20 5.89
CA LYS A 196 -33.88 5.47 5.61
C LYS A 196 -34.31 5.09 4.19
N ASP A 197 -33.36 4.76 3.34
CA ASP A 197 -33.61 4.39 1.93
C ASP A 197 -33.82 2.87 1.73
N VAL A 198 -33.98 2.10 2.81
CA VAL A 198 -34.19 0.63 2.78
C VAL A 198 -35.64 0.29 3.00
#